data_552ec0b85c05a6adc56d6090d3f86312
#
_entry.id   552ec0b85c05a6adc56d6090d3f86312
#
_cell.length_a   1.000
_cell.length_b   1.000
_cell.length_c   1.000
_cell.angle_alpha   90.00
_cell.angle_beta   90.00
_cell.angle_gamma   90.00
#
_symmetry.space_group_name_H-M   'P 1'
#
loop_
_entity.id
_entity.type
_entity.pdbx_description
1 polymer ?
#
loop_
_entity_poly.entity_id
_entity_poly.type
_entity_poly.pdbx_seq_one_letter_code
_entity_poly.pdbx_strand_id
1 'polypeptide(L)'
;GADDAELDRLVGTLPAVVWLAHGVHGDEVSSPEAALVTAYHLLAARDPLVASWLDETLVVIDPSQNPDGRARFVHHYQASRGLVPQPSPIAAERSQGWPGGRFNHYLFDMNRDWFALTQPEVRGRVRAFLDYYPLVHVDLHEMGTDSSYYFPPPAVPWNPHLTEPQRAMLDTFGRGNAAAFDRAGYRYFTGEVYDAYYPGYGDTWPALQGSAGMTFEMASARGLLGQRSDGSLVSYRDGVRRHVTASLATIATAAAERDRLLHEFLAYRRGPGDRTVFFLPRRRDPGRVDALAALLRDQGIDVRRMGSPGRYCGEALPAGSYAVAAAQPAGRLATTLLAAQSPADPQFWAEQERRAAKRLPVEVYDVVGWSLPLLHDVDVLSCDAAVAGLPRMDDEPPSGALSLDDGAVAYLVPWGERASARLLARALRAGLTVRAATEPFEHAGRRYPRGSLILPATGEGVADRLAGLAGATGATVSAALESWTGEGIDLGSEHVSTLRQPHVALAWDTPTEPTSAGAWRYVLERKLDYPVAPVRIRDLDSAWLDQFDVLVLPASSGYAGVLS
;
A
#
# COMPACT_ATOMS: atom_id res chain seq x y z
N GLY A 1 -0.22 12.48 29.23
CA GLY A 1 1.05 12.42 28.52
C GLY A 1 2.18 12.83 29.45
N ALA A 2 3.42 12.52 29.10
CA ALA A 2 4.59 12.99 29.83
C ALA A 2 4.61 14.52 29.87
N ASP A 3 5.10 15.10 30.97
CA ASP A 3 5.35 16.54 31.05
C ASP A 3 6.66 16.91 30.32
N ASP A 4 6.94 18.20 30.16
CA ASP A 4 8.12 18.65 29.42
C ASP A 4 9.44 18.18 30.08
N ALA A 5 9.51 18.08 31.40
CA ALA A 5 10.69 17.59 32.10
C ALA A 5 10.93 16.09 31.86
N GLU A 6 9.89 15.28 31.82
CA GLU A 6 9.98 13.86 31.46
C GLU A 6 10.37 13.69 29.98
N LEU A 7 9.86 14.52 29.08
CA LEU A 7 10.23 14.50 27.68
C LEU A 7 11.70 14.86 27.48
N ASP A 8 12.21 15.90 28.15
CA ASP A 8 13.62 16.29 28.11
C ASP A 8 14.53 15.16 28.67
N ARG A 9 14.11 14.50 29.76
CA ARG A 9 14.82 13.35 30.30
C ARG A 9 14.87 12.20 29.30
N LEU A 10 13.77 11.89 28.62
CA LEU A 10 13.71 10.83 27.61
C LEU A 10 14.62 11.17 26.41
N VAL A 11 14.59 12.40 25.90
CA VAL A 11 15.49 12.86 24.85
C VAL A 11 16.96 12.67 25.27
N GLY A 12 17.30 12.99 26.53
CA GLY A 12 18.68 12.80 27.05
C GLY A 12 19.13 11.33 27.17
N THR A 13 18.21 10.34 27.08
CA THR A 13 18.54 8.93 27.36
C THR A 13 18.22 7.95 26.24
N LEU A 14 17.30 8.29 25.32
CA LEU A 14 16.88 7.38 24.25
C LEU A 14 17.90 7.37 23.10
N PRO A 15 18.21 6.21 22.48
CA PRO A 15 19.01 6.15 21.27
C PRO A 15 18.19 6.67 20.06
N ALA A 16 18.89 7.14 19.03
CA ALA A 16 18.26 7.40 17.73
C ALA A 16 17.97 6.05 17.03
N VAL A 17 16.72 5.77 16.72
CA VAL A 17 16.36 4.55 15.98
C VAL A 17 16.59 4.77 14.49
N VAL A 18 17.47 3.95 13.91
CA VAL A 18 17.82 3.93 12.48
C VAL A 18 17.30 2.63 11.86
N TRP A 19 16.43 2.72 10.86
CA TRP A 19 15.91 1.56 10.14
C TRP A 19 16.47 1.54 8.71
N LEU A 20 17.20 0.47 8.40
CA LEU A 20 17.74 0.19 7.08
C LEU A 20 16.87 -0.90 6.42
N ALA A 21 16.10 -0.52 5.40
CA ALA A 21 15.17 -1.38 4.68
C ALA A 21 15.76 -1.78 3.32
N HIS A 22 15.86 -3.08 3.06
CA HIS A 22 16.55 -3.62 1.89
C HIS A 22 15.63 -4.48 1.02
N GLY A 23 15.76 -4.36 -0.29
CA GLY A 23 15.18 -5.30 -1.25
C GLY A 23 13.66 -5.33 -1.32
N VAL A 24 12.98 -4.16 -1.28
CA VAL A 24 11.55 -4.06 -1.53
C VAL A 24 11.22 -4.47 -2.98
N HIS A 25 12.12 -4.22 -3.93
CA HIS A 25 12.11 -4.82 -5.24
C HIS A 25 13.08 -6.01 -5.26
N GLY A 26 12.57 -7.20 -5.58
CA GLY A 26 13.34 -8.43 -5.41
C GLY A 26 14.45 -8.64 -6.45
N ASP A 27 14.44 -7.90 -7.55
CA ASP A 27 15.48 -7.91 -8.58
C ASP A 27 16.59 -6.86 -8.36
N GLU A 28 16.49 -6.08 -7.28
CA GLU A 28 17.50 -5.13 -6.82
C GLU A 28 18.38 -5.80 -5.76
N VAL A 29 19.31 -6.61 -6.22
CA VAL A 29 19.87 -7.72 -5.43
C VAL A 29 21.05 -7.35 -4.52
N SER A 30 21.75 -6.23 -4.73
CA SER A 30 22.93 -5.89 -3.93
C SER A 30 22.59 -5.35 -2.54
N SER A 31 21.42 -4.72 -2.37
CA SER A 31 21.05 -4.17 -1.08
C SER A 31 20.79 -5.24 -0.01
N PRO A 32 20.11 -6.38 -0.26
CA PRO A 32 19.98 -7.45 0.72
C PRO A 32 21.32 -8.07 1.19
N GLU A 33 22.31 -8.16 0.29
CA GLU A 33 23.66 -8.62 0.67
C GLU A 33 24.38 -7.57 1.51
N ALA A 34 24.21 -6.29 1.17
CA ALA A 34 24.76 -5.20 1.97
C ALA A 34 24.19 -5.17 3.39
N ALA A 35 22.94 -5.59 3.58
CA ALA A 35 22.32 -5.76 4.91
C ALA A 35 23.13 -6.72 5.77
N LEU A 36 23.49 -7.90 5.24
CA LEU A 36 24.28 -8.91 5.96
C LEU A 36 25.69 -8.40 6.27
N VAL A 37 26.34 -7.74 5.30
CA VAL A 37 27.70 -7.17 5.50
C VAL A 37 27.67 -6.06 6.54
N THR A 38 26.65 -5.18 6.50
CA THR A 38 26.46 -4.11 7.49
C THR A 38 26.23 -4.68 8.88
N ALA A 39 25.36 -5.67 9.03
CA ALA A 39 25.10 -6.34 10.30
C ALA A 39 26.37 -6.97 10.86
N TYR A 40 27.11 -7.71 10.02
CA TYR A 40 28.38 -8.32 10.41
C TYR A 40 29.40 -7.27 10.85
N HIS A 41 29.54 -6.16 10.12
CA HIS A 41 30.46 -5.08 10.46
C HIS A 41 30.11 -4.47 11.83
N LEU A 42 28.85 -4.11 12.07
CA LEU A 42 28.41 -3.52 13.34
C LEU A 42 28.64 -4.45 14.53
N LEU A 43 28.47 -5.77 14.36
CA LEU A 43 28.61 -6.75 15.44
C LEU A 43 30.06 -7.21 15.69
N ALA A 44 30.90 -7.21 14.64
CA ALA A 44 32.24 -7.77 14.69
C ALA A 44 33.37 -6.72 14.73
N ALA A 45 33.08 -5.47 14.42
CA ALA A 45 34.06 -4.40 14.44
C ALA A 45 34.60 -4.18 15.88
N ARG A 46 35.91 -3.98 15.97
CA ARG A 46 36.61 -3.63 17.22
C ARG A 46 37.04 -2.16 17.26
N ASP A 47 36.62 -1.40 16.24
CA ASP A 47 36.88 0.04 16.14
C ASP A 47 36.03 0.78 17.19
N PRO A 48 36.67 1.55 18.10
CA PRO A 48 35.96 2.35 19.09
C PRO A 48 34.93 3.32 18.44
N LEU A 49 35.16 3.74 17.21
CA LEU A 49 34.26 4.61 16.48
C LEU A 49 32.92 3.90 16.20
N VAL A 50 32.93 2.62 15.80
CA VAL A 50 31.69 1.86 15.57
C VAL A 50 30.95 1.64 16.90
N ALA A 51 31.66 1.37 17.98
CA ALA A 51 31.08 1.25 19.31
C ALA A 51 30.38 2.55 19.72
N SER A 52 31.01 3.71 19.50
CA SER A 52 30.38 5.01 19.81
C SER A 52 29.11 5.30 19.02
N TRP A 53 28.98 4.80 17.78
CA TRP A 53 27.72 4.92 17.04
C TRP A 53 26.62 4.08 17.68
N LEU A 54 26.95 2.85 18.12
CA LEU A 54 25.98 1.93 18.73
C LEU A 54 25.58 2.36 20.15
N ASP A 55 26.39 3.15 20.83
CA ASP A 55 26.03 3.77 22.11
C ASP A 55 24.91 4.83 21.92
N GLU A 56 24.84 5.49 20.75
CA GLU A 56 23.91 6.56 20.45
C GLU A 56 22.73 6.12 19.56
N THR A 57 22.79 4.93 18.95
CA THR A 57 21.78 4.47 18.00
C THR A 57 21.27 3.06 18.29
N LEU A 58 19.98 2.83 17.97
CA LEU A 58 19.39 1.49 17.81
C LEU A 58 19.23 1.23 16.30
N VAL A 59 20.01 0.29 15.77
CA VAL A 59 19.97 -0.03 14.34
C VAL A 59 19.05 -1.23 14.07
N VAL A 60 18.01 -1.01 13.30
CA VAL A 60 17.10 -2.06 12.79
C VAL A 60 17.47 -2.33 11.33
N ILE A 61 17.73 -3.58 10.99
CA ILE A 61 18.03 -4.02 9.63
C ILE A 61 16.92 -4.96 9.16
N ASP A 62 16.17 -4.55 8.14
CA ASP A 62 15.20 -5.39 7.40
C ASP A 62 15.92 -5.92 6.14
N PRO A 63 16.42 -7.15 6.15
CA PRO A 63 17.40 -7.59 5.14
C PRO A 63 16.77 -7.95 3.79
N SER A 64 15.48 -8.24 3.74
CA SER A 64 14.79 -8.61 2.49
C SER A 64 13.29 -8.45 2.59
N GLN A 65 12.79 -7.33 2.11
CA GLN A 65 11.37 -6.99 2.16
C GLN A 65 10.53 -7.80 1.14
N ASN A 66 11.16 -8.33 0.09
CA ASN A 66 10.50 -9.05 -1.00
C ASN A 66 11.20 -10.38 -1.33
N PRO A 67 11.06 -11.39 -0.47
CA PRO A 67 11.70 -12.69 -0.69
C PRO A 67 11.17 -13.40 -1.95
N ASP A 68 9.89 -13.25 -2.30
CA ASP A 68 9.30 -13.88 -3.48
C ASP A 68 9.85 -13.30 -4.79
N GLY A 69 9.94 -11.98 -4.88
CA GLY A 69 10.54 -11.30 -6.02
C GLY A 69 12.02 -11.66 -6.18
N ARG A 70 12.76 -11.66 -5.06
CA ARG A 70 14.17 -12.08 -5.06
C ARG A 70 14.33 -13.54 -5.52
N ALA A 71 13.50 -14.46 -5.05
CA ALA A 71 13.54 -15.86 -5.45
C ALA A 71 13.29 -16.01 -6.96
N ARG A 72 12.32 -15.30 -7.54
CA ARG A 72 12.07 -15.30 -8.98
C ARG A 72 13.29 -14.82 -9.78
N PHE A 73 13.88 -13.69 -9.36
CA PHE A 73 15.08 -13.15 -10.02
C PHE A 73 16.25 -14.13 -9.96
N VAL A 74 16.56 -14.65 -8.77
CA VAL A 74 17.69 -15.56 -8.57
C VAL A 74 17.50 -16.86 -9.37
N HIS A 75 16.29 -17.42 -9.39
CA HIS A 75 15.97 -18.60 -10.17
C HIS A 75 16.18 -18.36 -11.68
N HIS A 76 15.66 -17.25 -12.21
CA HIS A 76 15.86 -16.87 -13.60
C HIS A 76 17.36 -16.71 -13.93
N TYR A 77 18.08 -15.96 -13.09
CA TYR A 77 19.51 -15.73 -13.26
C TYR A 77 20.30 -17.04 -13.29
N GLN A 78 20.05 -17.94 -12.35
CA GLN A 78 20.73 -19.25 -12.27
C GLN A 78 20.41 -20.16 -13.47
N ALA A 79 19.18 -20.13 -13.95
CA ALA A 79 18.74 -20.95 -15.09
C ALA A 79 19.28 -20.45 -16.43
N SER A 80 19.59 -19.15 -16.56
CA SER A 80 19.97 -18.52 -17.83
C SER A 80 21.45 -18.11 -17.92
N ARG A 81 22.20 -18.10 -16.80
CA ARG A 81 23.63 -17.72 -16.81
C ARG A 81 24.50 -18.75 -17.50
N GLY A 82 25.53 -18.24 -18.20
CA GLY A 82 26.61 -19.06 -18.76
C GLY A 82 27.66 -19.49 -17.72
N LEU A 83 28.75 -20.09 -18.19
CA LEU A 83 29.89 -20.50 -17.34
C LEU A 83 30.56 -19.31 -16.65
N VAL A 84 30.59 -18.18 -17.31
CA VAL A 84 31.11 -16.90 -16.81
C VAL A 84 30.03 -15.83 -16.92
N PRO A 85 29.95 -14.87 -15.96
CA PRO A 85 28.99 -13.78 -16.03
C PRO A 85 29.17 -12.96 -17.32
N GLN A 86 28.06 -12.65 -17.98
CA GLN A 86 28.07 -11.86 -19.21
C GLN A 86 27.59 -10.42 -18.94
N PRO A 87 28.45 -9.40 -19.12
CA PRO A 87 28.07 -8.02 -18.87
C PRO A 87 27.17 -7.42 -19.96
N SER A 88 27.10 -8.04 -21.15
CA SER A 88 26.32 -7.53 -22.29
C SER A 88 24.85 -7.36 -21.95
N PRO A 89 24.22 -6.21 -22.26
CA PRO A 89 22.81 -5.96 -21.97
C PRO A 89 21.84 -6.93 -22.68
N ILE A 90 22.28 -7.62 -23.74
CA ILE A 90 21.48 -8.62 -24.48
C ILE A 90 21.65 -10.05 -23.96
N ALA A 91 22.49 -10.29 -22.94
CA ALA A 91 22.68 -11.63 -22.39
C ALA A 91 21.39 -12.13 -21.71
N ALA A 92 21.08 -13.42 -21.91
CA ALA A 92 19.85 -14.02 -21.37
C ALA A 92 19.74 -13.89 -19.84
N GLU A 93 20.86 -13.96 -19.12
CA GLU A 93 20.90 -13.80 -17.64
C GLU A 93 20.44 -12.42 -17.15
N ARG A 94 20.40 -11.42 -18.04
CA ARG A 94 19.99 -10.04 -17.73
C ARG A 94 18.55 -9.72 -18.13
N SER A 95 17.90 -10.58 -18.91
CA SER A 95 16.54 -10.40 -19.42
C SER A 95 15.55 -11.24 -18.64
N GLN A 96 15.00 -10.67 -17.60
CA GLN A 96 13.97 -11.35 -16.81
C GLN A 96 12.72 -11.62 -17.65
N GLY A 97 12.20 -12.85 -17.55
CA GLY A 97 10.89 -13.15 -18.09
C GLY A 97 9.76 -12.52 -17.26
N TRP A 98 8.58 -12.42 -17.86
CA TRP A 98 7.39 -11.98 -17.12
C TRP A 98 7.13 -12.87 -15.89
N PRO A 99 6.77 -12.31 -14.74
CA PRO A 99 6.52 -10.91 -14.42
C PRO A 99 7.76 -10.15 -13.90
N GLY A 100 8.94 -10.75 -13.90
CA GLY A 100 10.15 -10.21 -13.31
C GLY A 100 10.24 -10.35 -11.79
N GLY A 101 11.34 -9.91 -11.22
CA GLY A 101 11.63 -9.99 -9.78
C GLY A 101 11.19 -8.77 -8.98
N ARG A 102 10.73 -7.70 -9.64
CA ARG A 102 10.36 -6.46 -8.94
C ARG A 102 9.22 -6.65 -7.93
N PHE A 103 8.19 -7.39 -8.30
CA PHE A 103 6.92 -7.50 -7.58
C PHE A 103 6.91 -8.63 -6.55
N ASN A 104 6.00 -8.53 -5.54
CA ASN A 104 5.78 -9.59 -4.57
C ASN A 104 4.99 -10.79 -5.16
N HIS A 105 4.44 -11.67 -4.30
CA HIS A 105 3.67 -12.86 -4.73
C HIS A 105 2.45 -12.51 -5.59
N TYR A 106 1.69 -11.50 -5.21
CA TYR A 106 0.50 -11.03 -5.94
C TYR A 106 0.81 -10.00 -7.01
N LEU A 107 2.07 -9.81 -7.37
CA LEU A 107 2.55 -8.87 -8.38
C LEU A 107 2.27 -7.40 -8.03
N PHE A 108 2.26 -7.05 -6.75
CA PHE A 108 2.22 -5.67 -6.30
C PHE A 108 3.62 -5.08 -6.20
N ASP A 109 3.74 -3.81 -6.57
CA ASP A 109 4.88 -3.00 -6.18
C ASP A 109 4.71 -2.54 -4.73
N MET A 110 5.48 -3.13 -3.83
CA MET A 110 5.37 -2.83 -2.40
C MET A 110 5.91 -1.45 -2.03
N ASN A 111 6.70 -0.82 -2.92
CA ASN A 111 7.09 0.59 -2.78
C ASN A 111 6.06 1.56 -3.37
N ARG A 112 4.82 1.12 -3.54
CA ARG A 112 3.63 1.93 -3.85
C ARG A 112 2.49 1.68 -2.86
N ASP A 113 2.65 0.75 -1.93
CA ASP A 113 1.60 0.21 -1.05
C ASP A 113 1.64 0.75 0.39
N TRP A 114 2.59 1.64 0.73
CA TRP A 114 2.80 2.07 2.11
C TRP A 114 1.57 2.72 2.78
N PHE A 115 0.76 3.47 2.04
CA PHE A 115 -0.50 4.02 2.60
C PHE A 115 -1.72 3.15 2.31
N ALA A 116 -1.66 2.28 1.29
CA ALA A 116 -2.78 1.44 0.90
C ALA A 116 -2.86 0.15 1.72
N LEU A 117 -1.73 -0.30 2.28
CA LEU A 117 -1.61 -1.48 3.14
C LEU A 117 -2.33 -2.72 2.56
N THR A 118 -2.24 -2.93 1.25
CA THR A 118 -2.93 -4.05 0.62
C THR A 118 -2.20 -5.37 0.86
N GLN A 119 -0.86 -5.34 0.88
CA GLN A 119 -0.03 -6.52 0.99
C GLN A 119 0.34 -6.83 2.44
N PRO A 120 0.37 -8.13 2.84
CA PRO A 120 0.68 -8.53 4.22
C PRO A 120 2.10 -8.13 4.65
N GLU A 121 3.07 -8.13 3.73
CA GLU A 121 4.44 -7.72 3.97
C GLU A 121 4.51 -6.25 4.40
N VAL A 122 3.79 -5.38 3.68
CA VAL A 122 3.73 -3.94 3.99
C VAL A 122 3.01 -3.69 5.31
N ARG A 123 1.90 -4.40 5.58
CA ARG A 123 1.20 -4.32 6.87
C ARG A 123 2.08 -4.73 8.04
N GLY A 124 2.84 -5.81 7.89
CA GLY A 124 3.77 -6.27 8.91
C GLY A 124 4.84 -5.23 9.21
N ARG A 125 5.39 -4.64 8.16
CA ARG A 125 6.40 -3.59 8.25
C ARG A 125 5.87 -2.31 8.89
N VAL A 126 4.72 -1.82 8.45
CA VAL A 126 4.09 -0.64 9.04
C VAL A 126 3.77 -0.85 10.52
N ARG A 127 3.29 -2.04 10.92
CA ARG A 127 3.09 -2.36 12.33
C ARG A 127 4.40 -2.28 13.11
N ALA A 128 5.45 -2.93 12.62
CA ALA A 128 6.76 -2.87 13.27
C ALA A 128 7.33 -1.43 13.28
N PHE A 129 7.14 -0.66 12.21
CA PHE A 129 7.50 0.75 12.18
C PHE A 129 6.80 1.55 13.29
N LEU A 130 5.50 1.33 13.50
CA LEU A 130 4.71 2.00 14.54
C LEU A 130 5.07 1.53 15.97
N ASP A 131 5.69 0.37 16.14
CA ASP A 131 6.23 -0.09 17.42
C ASP A 131 7.54 0.61 17.77
N TYR A 132 8.42 0.85 16.77
CA TYR A 132 9.76 1.42 16.97
C TYR A 132 9.82 2.93 16.71
N TYR A 133 8.97 3.48 15.85
CA TYR A 133 9.01 4.88 15.40
C TYR A 133 10.43 5.34 15.03
N PRO A 134 11.06 4.75 14.00
CA PRO A 134 12.42 5.13 13.63
C PRO A 134 12.54 6.60 13.30
N LEU A 135 13.58 7.24 13.81
CA LEU A 135 13.90 8.65 13.52
C LEU A 135 14.51 8.80 12.14
N VAL A 136 15.17 7.73 11.67
CA VAL A 136 15.79 7.63 10.34
C VAL A 136 15.31 6.34 9.69
N HIS A 137 14.76 6.46 8.48
CA HIS A 137 14.34 5.32 7.67
C HIS A 137 14.99 5.43 6.29
N VAL A 138 15.69 4.37 5.87
CA VAL A 138 16.34 4.32 4.55
C VAL A 138 15.79 3.14 3.77
N ASP A 139 15.25 3.40 2.59
CA ASP A 139 14.85 2.38 1.60
C ASP A 139 15.95 2.25 0.54
N LEU A 140 16.59 1.08 0.47
CA LEU A 140 17.78 0.85 -0.36
C LEU A 140 17.42 0.09 -1.64
N HIS A 141 17.62 0.76 -2.79
CA HIS A 141 17.20 0.37 -4.12
C HIS A 141 18.33 0.24 -5.13
N GLU A 142 17.98 -0.24 -6.33
CA GLU A 142 18.84 -0.20 -7.50
C GLU A 142 18.14 0.40 -8.72
N MET A 143 18.86 1.26 -9.43
CA MET A 143 18.43 1.93 -10.66
C MET A 143 19.15 1.39 -11.91
N GLY A 144 19.02 2.06 -13.05
CA GLY A 144 19.65 1.67 -14.31
C GLY A 144 21.17 1.54 -14.24
N THR A 145 21.73 0.60 -15.00
CA THR A 145 23.17 0.26 -15.02
C THR A 145 24.08 1.45 -15.36
N ASP A 146 23.61 2.39 -16.19
CA ASP A 146 24.39 3.56 -16.63
C ASP A 146 24.53 4.67 -15.58
N SER A 147 23.81 4.56 -14.49
CA SER A 147 23.82 5.54 -13.43
C SER A 147 24.99 5.40 -12.44
N SER A 148 24.97 6.12 -11.32
CA SER A 148 26.01 6.03 -10.29
C SER A 148 25.42 5.60 -8.94
N TYR A 149 25.26 6.51 -8.01
CA TYR A 149 24.57 6.33 -6.75
C TYR A 149 23.77 7.57 -6.40
N TYR A 150 22.55 7.39 -5.89
CA TYR A 150 21.71 8.47 -5.42
C TYR A 150 21.48 8.35 -3.91
N PHE A 151 21.48 9.50 -3.23
CA PHE A 151 21.00 9.72 -1.86
C PHE A 151 20.46 11.15 -1.74
N PRO A 152 19.64 11.47 -0.72
CA PRO A 152 19.06 12.79 -0.54
C PRO A 152 20.09 13.93 -0.56
N PRO A 153 19.64 15.19 -0.78
CA PRO A 153 18.25 15.62 -0.85
C PRO A 153 17.55 15.21 -2.13
N PRO A 154 16.21 14.96 -2.08
CA PRO A 154 15.42 14.62 -3.26
C PRO A 154 15.17 15.82 -4.18
N ALA A 155 14.74 15.52 -5.41
CA ALA A 155 14.25 16.50 -6.36
C ALA A 155 12.87 17.07 -5.93
N VAL A 156 12.42 18.11 -6.61
CA VAL A 156 11.03 18.58 -6.53
C VAL A 156 10.11 17.69 -7.39
N PRO A 157 8.82 17.51 -7.02
CA PRO A 157 8.13 18.16 -5.92
C PRO A 157 8.33 17.46 -4.57
N TRP A 158 8.14 18.22 -3.49
CA TRP A 158 8.10 17.68 -2.14
C TRP A 158 6.66 17.60 -1.65
N ASN A 159 6.35 16.59 -0.84
CA ASN A 159 5.05 16.55 -0.17
C ASN A 159 4.89 17.80 0.71
N PRO A 160 3.78 18.55 0.60
CA PRO A 160 3.61 19.82 1.29
C PRO A 160 3.56 19.70 2.82
N HIS A 161 3.38 18.50 3.35
CA HIS A 161 3.34 18.22 4.78
C HIS A 161 4.71 17.81 5.36
N LEU A 162 5.76 17.74 4.53
CA LEU A 162 7.14 17.63 4.97
C LEU A 162 7.62 19.00 5.50
N THR A 163 8.08 19.00 6.74
CA THR A 163 8.48 20.22 7.44
C THR A 163 9.87 20.68 7.03
N GLU A 164 10.16 21.99 7.23
CA GLU A 164 11.48 22.53 6.95
C GLU A 164 12.61 21.86 7.76
N PRO A 165 12.43 21.56 9.08
CA PRO A 165 13.44 20.77 9.80
C PRO A 165 13.73 19.41 9.17
N GLN A 166 12.71 18.68 8.69
CA GLN A 166 12.93 17.42 8.00
C GLN A 166 13.74 17.59 6.70
N ARG A 167 13.45 18.62 5.91
CA ARG A 167 14.23 18.94 4.69
C ARG A 167 15.69 19.24 5.02
N ALA A 168 15.93 20.05 6.04
CA ALA A 168 17.28 20.36 6.51
C ALA A 168 18.00 19.11 7.04
N MET A 169 17.28 18.16 7.66
CA MET A 169 17.84 16.89 8.12
C MET A 169 18.24 16.01 6.92
N LEU A 170 17.44 15.95 5.87
CA LEU A 170 17.81 15.23 4.64
C LEU A 170 19.07 15.80 3.98
N ASP A 171 19.28 17.11 3.99
CA ASP A 171 20.53 17.75 3.55
C ASP A 171 21.71 17.31 4.44
N THR A 172 21.51 17.25 5.76
CA THR A 172 22.55 16.80 6.71
C THR A 172 22.98 15.36 6.41
N PHE A 173 22.04 14.42 6.22
CA PHE A 173 22.34 13.04 5.84
C PHE A 173 22.99 12.96 4.46
N GLY A 174 22.53 13.77 3.50
CA GLY A 174 23.15 13.89 2.18
C GLY A 174 24.62 14.28 2.26
N ARG A 175 24.97 15.27 3.05
CA ARG A 175 26.37 15.71 3.27
C ARG A 175 27.22 14.62 3.95
N GLY A 176 26.65 13.90 4.92
CA GLY A 176 27.32 12.78 5.57
C GLY A 176 27.68 11.67 4.59
N ASN A 177 26.73 11.30 3.74
CA ASN A 177 26.92 10.32 2.67
C ASN A 177 27.92 10.83 1.61
N ALA A 178 27.80 12.07 1.16
CA ALA A 178 28.72 12.68 0.20
C ALA A 178 30.17 12.63 0.70
N ALA A 179 30.43 13.02 1.94
CA ALA A 179 31.77 12.97 2.52
C ALA A 179 32.33 11.53 2.58
N ALA A 180 31.49 10.51 2.81
CA ALA A 180 31.93 9.10 2.80
C ALA A 180 32.24 8.61 1.38
N PHE A 181 31.41 9.00 0.40
CA PHE A 181 31.58 8.64 -1.01
C PHE A 181 32.82 9.32 -1.61
N ASP A 182 33.04 10.60 -1.31
CA ASP A 182 34.23 11.35 -1.76
C ASP A 182 35.53 10.69 -1.24
N ARG A 183 35.56 10.31 0.05
CA ARG A 183 36.72 9.59 0.63
C ARG A 183 36.96 8.24 -0.06
N ALA A 184 35.88 7.56 -0.50
CA ALA A 184 35.97 6.27 -1.18
C ALA A 184 36.20 6.40 -2.71
N GLY A 185 36.15 7.61 -3.26
CA GLY A 185 36.24 7.87 -4.69
C GLY A 185 35.02 7.38 -5.49
N TYR A 186 33.84 7.35 -4.86
CA TYR A 186 32.60 6.89 -5.50
C TYR A 186 31.81 8.07 -6.11
N ARG A 187 31.26 7.85 -7.29
CA ARG A 187 30.38 8.83 -7.95
C ARG A 187 28.96 8.75 -7.38
N TYR A 188 28.32 9.88 -7.21
CA TYR A 188 26.93 10.03 -6.75
C TYR A 188 26.27 11.26 -7.37
N PHE A 189 24.97 11.39 -7.15
CA PHE A 189 24.19 12.60 -7.45
C PHE A 189 23.07 12.77 -6.41
N THR A 190 22.55 14.00 -6.31
CA THR A 190 21.46 14.42 -5.41
C THR A 190 20.58 15.43 -6.12
N GLY A 191 19.36 15.64 -5.65
CA GLY A 191 18.48 16.69 -6.16
C GLY A 191 17.93 16.45 -7.58
N GLU A 192 18.06 15.23 -8.09
CA GLU A 192 17.63 14.86 -9.43
C GLU A 192 16.83 13.56 -9.39
N VAL A 193 15.89 13.36 -10.34
CA VAL A 193 15.11 12.15 -10.62
C VAL A 193 14.09 11.83 -9.53
N TYR A 194 14.53 11.52 -8.32
CA TYR A 194 13.69 10.99 -7.25
C TYR A 194 13.13 12.13 -6.41
N ASP A 195 11.80 12.19 -6.30
CA ASP A 195 11.08 13.16 -5.47
C ASP A 195 10.66 12.59 -4.11
N ALA A 196 10.13 13.42 -3.24
CA ALA A 196 9.55 13.05 -1.94
C ALA A 196 8.09 13.51 -1.86
N TYR A 197 7.27 13.13 -2.81
CA TYR A 197 5.91 13.64 -2.97
C TYR A 197 4.82 12.61 -2.68
N TYR A 198 4.89 11.44 -3.29
CA TYR A 198 3.86 10.41 -3.19
C TYR A 198 3.94 9.63 -1.87
N PRO A 199 2.85 9.60 -1.05
CA PRO A 199 2.88 8.97 0.28
C PRO A 199 2.93 7.44 0.26
N GLY A 200 3.01 6.80 -0.89
CA GLY A 200 3.12 5.36 -1.03
C GLY A 200 4.54 4.84 -1.09
N TYR A 201 5.55 5.73 -1.08
CA TYR A 201 6.97 5.35 -1.08
C TYR A 201 7.50 5.07 0.31
N GLY A 202 8.55 4.25 0.38
CA GLY A 202 9.27 3.88 1.59
C GLY A 202 10.13 4.99 2.21
N ASP A 203 10.17 6.16 1.63
CA ASP A 203 10.75 7.38 2.20
C ASP A 203 9.68 8.38 2.64
N THR A 204 8.70 8.66 1.79
CA THR A 204 7.70 9.71 2.04
C THR A 204 6.70 9.32 3.13
N TRP A 205 6.24 8.05 3.17
CA TRP A 205 5.34 7.61 4.24
C TRP A 205 6.01 7.65 5.62
N PRO A 206 7.24 7.14 5.83
CA PRO A 206 7.99 7.34 7.07
C PRO A 206 8.21 8.80 7.43
N ALA A 207 8.47 9.65 6.44
CA ALA A 207 8.63 11.09 6.66
C ALA A 207 7.32 11.74 7.14
N LEU A 208 6.17 11.29 6.65
CA LEU A 208 4.85 11.73 7.13
C LEU A 208 4.51 11.18 8.54
N GLN A 209 5.29 10.24 9.06
CA GLN A 209 5.25 9.81 10.46
C GLN A 209 6.28 10.54 11.34
N GLY A 210 7.16 11.35 10.77
CA GLY A 210 8.13 12.18 11.47
C GLY A 210 9.59 11.76 11.31
N SER A 211 9.87 10.69 10.55
CA SER A 211 11.24 10.24 10.28
C SER A 211 11.97 11.15 9.28
N ALA A 212 13.31 11.10 9.28
CA ALA A 212 14.10 11.42 8.11
C ALA A 212 14.01 10.23 7.14
N GLY A 213 13.00 10.25 6.27
CA GLY A 213 12.75 9.20 5.27
C GLY A 213 13.61 9.41 4.03
N MET A 214 14.34 8.38 3.60
CA MET A 214 15.33 8.49 2.53
C MET A 214 15.26 7.31 1.57
N THR A 215 15.40 7.57 0.28
CA THR A 215 15.66 6.57 -0.76
C THR A 215 17.13 6.63 -1.14
N PHE A 216 17.78 5.47 -1.22
CA PHE A 216 19.11 5.30 -1.78
C PHE A 216 19.02 4.43 -3.02
N GLU A 217 19.70 4.84 -4.11
CA GLU A 217 19.64 4.13 -5.39
C GLU A 217 21.04 3.84 -5.92
N MET A 218 21.33 2.57 -6.16
CA MET A 218 22.60 2.13 -6.71
C MET A 218 22.44 1.72 -8.17
N ALA A 219 23.40 2.06 -9.04
CA ALA A 219 23.47 1.51 -10.39
C ALA A 219 23.52 -0.03 -10.36
N SER A 220 22.52 -0.68 -10.94
CA SER A 220 22.36 -2.13 -10.88
C SER A 220 23.28 -2.85 -11.86
N ALA A 221 23.91 -3.94 -11.39
CA ALA A 221 24.56 -4.89 -12.27
C ALA A 221 23.55 -5.85 -12.95
N ARG A 222 22.30 -5.89 -12.54
CA ARG A 222 21.27 -6.83 -13.02
C ARG A 222 21.78 -8.28 -13.08
N GLY A 223 22.52 -8.71 -12.06
CA GLY A 223 23.23 -9.97 -11.94
C GLY A 223 24.60 -9.75 -11.31
N LEU A 224 25.62 -10.52 -11.70
CA LEU A 224 26.98 -10.37 -11.15
C LEU A 224 27.80 -9.27 -11.83
N LEU A 225 27.53 -8.98 -13.10
CA LEU A 225 28.29 -8.01 -13.89
C LEU A 225 27.40 -7.33 -14.93
N GLY A 226 27.50 -6.03 -15.07
CA GLY A 226 26.80 -5.22 -16.06
C GLY A 226 27.75 -4.29 -16.82
N GLN A 227 27.52 -4.11 -18.11
CA GLN A 227 28.25 -3.16 -18.94
C GLN A 227 27.42 -1.89 -19.13
N ARG A 228 28.05 -0.74 -18.89
CA ARG A 228 27.49 0.57 -19.18
C ARG A 228 27.64 0.94 -20.65
N SER A 229 26.90 1.94 -21.08
CA SER A 229 26.96 2.46 -22.45
C SER A 229 28.34 3.03 -22.82
N ASP A 230 29.13 3.51 -21.83
CA ASP A 230 30.50 3.96 -22.00
C ASP A 230 31.55 2.82 -22.07
N GLY A 231 31.09 1.56 -21.98
CA GLY A 231 31.94 0.37 -21.98
C GLY A 231 32.48 -0.01 -20.59
N SER A 232 32.34 0.83 -19.59
CA SER A 232 32.75 0.51 -18.22
C SER A 232 31.86 -0.56 -17.59
N LEU A 233 32.37 -1.24 -16.56
CA LEU A 233 31.65 -2.31 -15.88
C LEU A 233 31.17 -1.87 -14.51
N VAL A 234 30.02 -2.39 -14.11
CA VAL A 234 29.52 -2.35 -12.73
C VAL A 234 29.31 -3.79 -12.25
N SER A 235 29.83 -4.09 -11.07
CA SER A 235 29.67 -5.42 -10.49
C SER A 235 28.69 -5.43 -9.32
N TYR A 236 28.10 -6.59 -9.07
CA TYR A 236 27.32 -6.86 -7.85
C TYR A 236 28.08 -6.45 -6.58
N ARG A 237 29.39 -6.77 -6.53
CA ARG A 237 30.27 -6.40 -5.41
C ARG A 237 30.38 -4.89 -5.23
N ASP A 238 30.40 -4.12 -6.33
CA ASP A 238 30.40 -2.64 -6.26
C ASP A 238 29.10 -2.11 -5.64
N GLY A 239 27.97 -2.69 -6.01
CA GLY A 239 26.67 -2.38 -5.42
C GLY A 239 26.67 -2.62 -3.91
N VAL A 240 27.06 -3.83 -3.48
CA VAL A 240 27.15 -4.18 -2.06
C VAL A 240 28.02 -3.19 -1.29
N ARG A 241 29.25 -2.91 -1.80
CA ARG A 241 30.19 -2.00 -1.13
C ARG A 241 29.64 -0.59 -0.95
N ARG A 242 28.99 -0.06 -1.98
CA ARG A 242 28.44 1.30 -1.93
C ARG A 242 27.24 1.41 -1.00
N HIS A 243 26.36 0.40 -1.00
CA HIS A 243 25.27 0.33 -0.03
C HIS A 243 25.78 0.22 1.42
N VAL A 244 26.81 -0.57 1.67
CA VAL A 244 27.45 -0.64 3.01
C VAL A 244 28.03 0.71 3.40
N THR A 245 28.74 1.39 2.47
CA THR A 245 29.30 2.73 2.72
C THR A 245 28.22 3.72 3.09
N ALA A 246 27.11 3.74 2.35
CA ALA A 246 25.98 4.64 2.62
C ALA A 246 25.29 4.30 3.95
N SER A 247 25.07 3.02 4.23
CA SER A 247 24.46 2.57 5.50
C SER A 247 25.29 2.98 6.72
N LEU A 248 26.61 2.76 6.69
CA LEU A 248 27.49 3.14 7.79
C LEU A 248 27.61 4.67 7.95
N ALA A 249 27.67 5.42 6.84
CA ALA A 249 27.65 6.89 6.87
C ALA A 249 26.36 7.42 7.48
N THR A 250 25.23 6.80 7.17
CA THR A 250 23.93 7.14 7.73
C THR A 250 23.87 6.89 9.24
N ILE A 251 24.35 5.72 9.70
CA ILE A 251 24.41 5.39 11.14
C ILE A 251 25.32 6.40 11.87
N ALA A 252 26.50 6.69 11.32
CA ALA A 252 27.42 7.66 11.89
C ALA A 252 26.80 9.07 11.99
N THR A 253 26.08 9.51 10.95
CA THR A 253 25.38 10.80 10.95
C THR A 253 24.25 10.80 11.98
N ALA A 254 23.47 9.71 12.07
CA ALA A 254 22.40 9.60 13.05
C ALA A 254 22.92 9.64 14.50
N ALA A 255 24.07 9.00 14.77
CA ALA A 255 24.72 9.06 16.08
C ALA A 255 25.16 10.50 16.42
N ALA A 256 25.76 11.21 15.46
CA ALA A 256 26.19 12.59 15.65
C ALA A 256 25.01 13.58 15.82
N GLU A 257 23.89 13.33 15.19
CA GLU A 257 22.68 14.19 15.19
C GLU A 257 21.59 13.69 16.15
N ARG A 258 21.88 12.72 17.01
CA ARG A 258 20.92 12.02 17.87
C ARG A 258 19.98 12.98 18.62
N ASP A 259 20.53 13.93 19.33
CA ASP A 259 19.74 14.87 20.14
C ASP A 259 18.82 15.74 19.26
N ARG A 260 19.32 16.20 18.13
CA ARG A 260 18.56 16.98 17.16
C ARG A 260 17.42 16.15 16.56
N LEU A 261 17.69 14.89 16.17
CA LEU A 261 16.69 13.97 15.64
C LEU A 261 15.54 13.75 16.63
N LEU A 262 15.86 13.52 17.91
CA LEU A 262 14.87 13.31 18.95
C LEU A 262 14.01 14.57 19.20
N HIS A 263 14.63 15.75 19.26
CA HIS A 263 13.90 17.01 19.45
C HIS A 263 13.00 17.34 18.24
N GLU A 264 13.50 17.18 17.02
CA GLU A 264 12.70 17.44 15.80
C GLU A 264 11.55 16.44 15.67
N PHE A 265 11.77 15.16 15.98
CA PHE A 265 10.70 14.15 16.02
C PHE A 265 9.62 14.50 17.06
N LEU A 266 10.01 14.86 18.27
CA LEU A 266 9.08 15.30 19.31
C LEU A 266 8.26 16.52 18.87
N ALA A 267 8.92 17.51 18.29
CA ALA A 267 8.25 18.70 17.75
C ALA A 267 7.28 18.36 16.63
N TYR A 268 7.68 17.46 15.73
CA TYR A 268 6.81 16.95 14.66
C TYR A 268 5.56 16.25 15.20
N ARG A 269 5.72 15.36 16.21
CA ARG A 269 4.65 14.57 16.80
C ARG A 269 3.69 15.35 17.69
N ARG A 270 4.02 16.57 18.07
CA ARG A 270 3.07 17.52 18.70
C ARG A 270 1.94 17.92 17.75
N GLY A 271 2.07 17.60 16.46
CA GLY A 271 1.06 17.81 15.44
C GLY A 271 1.10 19.19 14.79
N PRO A 272 0.33 19.40 13.70
CA PRO A 272 0.38 20.63 12.91
C PRO A 272 -0.33 21.83 13.55
N GLY A 273 -0.98 21.69 14.72
CA GLY A 273 -1.80 22.75 15.32
C GLY A 273 -3.10 23.07 14.54
N ASP A 274 -3.38 22.34 13.48
CA ASP A 274 -4.57 22.48 12.65
C ASP A 274 -5.80 21.91 13.36
N ARG A 275 -6.89 22.68 13.41
CA ARG A 275 -8.15 22.30 14.07
C ARG A 275 -9.12 21.57 13.16
N THR A 276 -8.74 21.32 11.92
CA THR A 276 -9.57 20.58 10.96
C THR A 276 -9.86 19.18 11.47
N VAL A 277 -11.12 18.78 11.37
CA VAL A 277 -11.58 17.41 11.60
C VAL A 277 -12.23 16.89 10.34
N PHE A 278 -11.79 15.71 9.91
CA PHE A 278 -12.38 14.98 8.80
C PHE A 278 -13.44 14.02 9.36
N PHE A 279 -14.66 14.07 8.81
CA PHE A 279 -15.73 13.15 9.15
C PHE A 279 -16.01 12.21 8.00
N LEU A 280 -16.14 10.92 8.29
CA LEU A 280 -16.50 9.87 7.35
C LEU A 280 -17.94 9.43 7.66
N PRO A 281 -18.95 9.95 6.95
CA PRO A 281 -20.35 9.62 7.17
C PRO A 281 -20.63 8.15 6.83
N ARG A 282 -21.15 7.38 7.76
CA ARG A 282 -21.48 5.95 7.57
C ARG A 282 -22.83 5.83 6.84
N ARG A 283 -22.83 6.26 5.56
CA ARG A 283 -23.96 6.26 4.62
C ARG A 283 -23.67 5.29 3.46
N ARG A 284 -24.53 5.20 2.47
CA ARG A 284 -24.41 4.45 1.21
C ARG A 284 -23.86 3.03 1.34
N ASP A 285 -22.57 2.87 1.57
CA ASP A 285 -21.89 1.59 1.81
C ASP A 285 -21.13 1.65 3.14
N PRO A 286 -21.78 1.28 4.26
CA PRO A 286 -21.15 1.28 5.57
C PRO A 286 -19.85 0.47 5.63
N GLY A 287 -19.77 -0.64 4.90
CA GLY A 287 -18.60 -1.50 4.88
C GLY A 287 -17.37 -0.87 4.24
N ARG A 288 -17.54 0.05 3.27
CA ARG A 288 -16.44 0.83 2.69
C ARG A 288 -15.93 1.86 3.69
N VAL A 289 -16.83 2.55 4.37
CA VAL A 289 -16.47 3.55 5.39
C VAL A 289 -15.73 2.89 6.54
N ASP A 290 -16.22 1.75 7.03
CA ASP A 290 -15.58 0.96 8.08
C ASP A 290 -14.18 0.49 7.65
N ALA A 291 -14.02 0.03 6.40
CA ALA A 291 -12.74 -0.40 5.86
C ALA A 291 -11.74 0.76 5.73
N LEU A 292 -12.19 1.95 5.32
CA LEU A 292 -11.33 3.14 5.27
C LEU A 292 -10.92 3.58 6.69
N ALA A 293 -11.85 3.60 7.64
CA ALA A 293 -11.55 3.93 9.02
C ALA A 293 -10.52 2.97 9.64
N ALA A 294 -10.67 1.65 9.38
CA ALA A 294 -9.71 0.64 9.82
C ALA A 294 -8.33 0.83 9.16
N LEU A 295 -8.29 1.13 7.86
CA LEU A 295 -7.04 1.41 7.14
C LEU A 295 -6.30 2.62 7.73
N LEU A 296 -7.01 3.69 8.08
CA LEU A 296 -6.42 4.87 8.73
C LEU A 296 -5.87 4.52 10.12
N ARG A 297 -6.64 3.79 10.93
CA ARG A 297 -6.19 3.31 12.25
C ARG A 297 -4.93 2.44 12.14
N ASP A 298 -4.88 1.52 11.19
CA ASP A 298 -3.75 0.61 10.97
C ASP A 298 -2.46 1.35 10.58
N GLN A 299 -2.57 2.63 10.20
CA GLN A 299 -1.46 3.55 9.95
C GLN A 299 -1.06 4.41 11.16
N GLY A 300 -1.60 4.11 12.36
CA GLY A 300 -1.31 4.87 13.58
C GLY A 300 -2.07 6.19 13.69
N ILE A 301 -3.10 6.41 12.88
CA ILE A 301 -3.99 7.58 12.94
C ILE A 301 -5.06 7.33 14.01
N ASP A 302 -5.27 8.30 14.92
CA ASP A 302 -6.35 8.27 15.92
C ASP A 302 -7.70 8.50 15.22
N VAL A 303 -8.47 7.43 15.07
CA VAL A 303 -9.81 7.43 14.48
C VAL A 303 -10.83 7.33 15.61
N ARG A 304 -11.80 8.23 15.63
CA ARG A 304 -12.88 8.29 16.60
C ARG A 304 -14.19 7.83 16.00
N ARG A 305 -15.05 7.16 16.77
CA ARG A 305 -16.35 6.65 16.33
C ARG A 305 -17.50 7.36 17.05
N MET A 306 -18.52 7.75 16.29
CA MET A 306 -19.74 8.35 16.84
C MET A 306 -20.67 7.25 17.38
N GLY A 307 -20.95 7.24 18.68
CA GLY A 307 -21.89 6.29 19.31
C GLY A 307 -23.36 6.62 19.03
N SER A 308 -23.67 7.88 18.73
CA SER A 308 -25.03 8.39 18.45
C SER A 308 -25.00 9.33 17.24
N PRO A 309 -26.17 9.57 16.58
CA PRO A 309 -26.26 10.57 15.53
C PRO A 309 -25.87 11.97 16.04
N GLY A 310 -25.27 12.77 15.18
CA GLY A 310 -24.84 14.13 15.51
C GLY A 310 -24.90 15.05 14.30
N ARG A 311 -24.67 16.37 14.52
CA ARG A 311 -24.59 17.35 13.44
C ARG A 311 -23.19 17.97 13.43
N TYR A 312 -22.46 17.78 12.31
CA TYR A 312 -21.13 18.30 12.09
C TYR A 312 -21.00 18.85 10.67
N CYS A 313 -20.18 19.86 10.48
CA CYS A 313 -19.97 20.53 9.20
C CYS A 313 -21.30 20.97 8.51
N GLY A 314 -22.33 21.30 9.29
CA GLY A 314 -23.66 21.66 8.77
C GLY A 314 -24.54 20.48 8.38
N GLU A 315 -24.07 19.23 8.44
CA GLU A 315 -24.79 18.02 8.06
C GLU A 315 -25.16 17.11 9.25
N ALA A 316 -26.23 16.35 9.09
CA ALA A 316 -26.60 15.29 10.04
C ALA A 316 -25.80 14.02 9.71
N LEU A 317 -25.05 13.50 10.68
CA LEU A 317 -24.27 12.28 10.56
C LEU A 317 -24.92 11.14 11.34
N PRO A 318 -25.05 9.93 10.78
CA PRO A 318 -25.60 8.79 11.48
C PRO A 318 -24.65 8.28 12.56
N ALA A 319 -25.20 7.53 13.54
CA ALA A 319 -24.39 6.75 14.47
C ALA A 319 -23.44 5.80 13.71
N GLY A 320 -22.27 5.56 14.26
CA GLY A 320 -21.23 4.74 13.63
C GLY A 320 -20.35 5.49 12.63
N SER A 321 -20.65 6.75 12.28
CA SER A 321 -19.73 7.60 11.51
C SER A 321 -18.42 7.82 12.26
N TYR A 322 -17.35 8.15 11.52
CA TYR A 322 -16.02 8.33 12.10
C TYR A 322 -15.56 9.78 12.01
N ALA A 323 -14.64 10.14 12.89
CA ALA A 323 -13.99 11.44 12.94
C ALA A 323 -12.48 11.27 13.10
N VAL A 324 -11.70 12.05 12.35
CA VAL A 324 -10.23 12.08 12.35
C VAL A 324 -9.80 13.53 12.49
N ALA A 325 -9.20 13.87 13.63
CA ALA A 325 -8.69 15.23 13.87
C ALA A 325 -7.30 15.39 13.24
N ALA A 326 -7.03 16.51 12.54
CA ALA A 326 -5.68 16.85 12.10
C ALA A 326 -4.76 17.17 13.31
N ALA A 327 -5.31 17.67 14.41
CA ALA A 327 -4.58 17.94 15.67
C ALA A 327 -4.25 16.64 16.42
N GLN A 328 -3.38 15.80 15.84
CA GLN A 328 -2.89 14.55 16.43
C GLN A 328 -1.46 14.25 15.95
N PRO A 329 -0.71 13.34 16.60
CA PRO A 329 0.65 13.01 16.21
C PRO A 329 0.81 12.56 14.75
N ALA A 330 -0.13 11.80 14.20
CA ALA A 330 -0.17 11.40 12.78
C ALA A 330 -1.01 12.35 11.90
N GLY A 331 -1.26 13.59 12.36
CA GLY A 331 -2.18 14.51 11.70
C GLY A 331 -1.77 14.91 10.29
N ARG A 332 -0.47 15.05 10.02
CA ARG A 332 0.04 15.37 8.67
C ARG A 332 -0.21 14.23 7.69
N LEU A 333 0.01 12.99 8.12
CA LEU A 333 -0.34 11.82 7.32
C LEU A 333 -1.86 11.75 7.09
N ALA A 334 -2.68 11.93 8.15
CA ALA A 334 -4.13 11.93 8.03
C ALA A 334 -4.64 12.98 7.03
N THR A 335 -4.11 14.21 7.11
CA THR A 335 -4.46 15.30 6.18
C THR A 335 -4.03 14.94 4.75
N THR A 336 -2.81 14.42 4.57
CA THR A 336 -2.32 13.98 3.25
C THR A 336 -3.27 12.95 2.62
N LEU A 337 -3.68 11.93 3.38
CA LEU A 337 -4.46 10.80 2.86
C LEU A 337 -5.95 11.11 2.68
N LEU A 338 -6.51 12.04 3.47
CA LEU A 338 -7.94 12.38 3.44
C LEU A 338 -8.24 13.60 2.56
N ALA A 339 -7.26 14.35 2.11
CA ALA A 339 -7.46 15.46 1.20
C ALA A 339 -8.01 14.98 -0.15
N ALA A 340 -9.00 15.69 -0.69
CA ALA A 340 -9.57 15.43 -2.01
C ALA A 340 -8.60 15.83 -3.15
N GLN A 341 -7.70 16.76 -2.87
CA GLN A 341 -6.70 17.25 -3.81
C GLN A 341 -5.31 17.13 -3.17
N SER A 342 -4.34 16.84 -4.00
CA SER A 342 -2.92 16.78 -3.61
C SER A 342 -2.29 18.13 -3.95
N PRO A 343 -2.14 19.06 -2.97
CA PRO A 343 -1.52 20.33 -3.23
C PRO A 343 -0.03 20.12 -3.55
N ALA A 344 0.43 20.64 -4.67
CA ALA A 344 1.83 20.69 -5.01
C ALA A 344 2.23 22.13 -5.25
N ASP A 345 3.54 22.39 -5.28
CA ASP A 345 4.08 23.71 -5.58
C ASP A 345 3.50 24.21 -6.91
N PRO A 346 2.78 25.36 -6.90
CA PRO A 346 2.20 25.92 -8.12
C PRO A 346 3.24 26.20 -9.21
N GLN A 347 4.48 26.55 -8.84
CA GLN A 347 5.57 26.80 -9.81
C GLN A 347 5.99 25.48 -10.50
N PHE A 348 6.06 24.39 -9.76
CA PHE A 348 6.33 23.07 -10.33
C PHE A 348 5.27 22.71 -11.37
N TRP A 349 3.98 22.83 -11.05
CA TRP A 349 2.90 22.48 -11.99
C TRP A 349 2.88 23.39 -13.21
N ALA A 350 3.07 24.71 -13.04
CA ALA A 350 3.16 25.63 -14.16
C ALA A 350 4.31 25.27 -15.12
N GLU A 351 5.45 24.81 -14.58
CA GLU A 351 6.55 24.31 -15.41
C GLU A 351 6.18 23.00 -16.13
N GLN A 352 5.49 22.06 -15.46
CA GLN A 352 5.07 20.82 -16.13
C GLN A 352 4.05 21.09 -17.26
N GLU A 353 3.11 22.01 -17.07
CA GLU A 353 2.19 22.46 -18.12
C GLU A 353 2.93 23.12 -19.30
N ARG A 354 3.92 23.97 -19.01
CA ARG A 354 4.77 24.58 -20.04
C ARG A 354 5.53 23.52 -20.84
N ARG A 355 6.10 22.51 -20.16
CA ARG A 355 6.83 21.39 -20.79
C ARG A 355 5.89 20.57 -21.68
N ALA A 356 4.71 20.19 -21.18
CA ALA A 356 3.71 19.46 -21.93
C ALA A 356 3.28 20.22 -23.19
N ALA A 357 3.01 21.53 -23.08
CA ALA A 357 2.65 22.39 -24.23
C ALA A 357 3.75 22.44 -25.30
N LYS A 358 5.03 22.29 -24.90
CA LYS A 358 6.20 22.24 -25.80
C LYS A 358 6.57 20.80 -26.22
N ARG A 359 5.80 19.80 -25.84
CA ARG A 359 6.09 18.37 -26.07
C ARG A 359 7.45 17.93 -25.50
N LEU A 360 7.90 18.57 -24.44
CA LEU A 360 9.05 18.12 -23.65
C LEU A 360 8.60 17.07 -22.64
N PRO A 361 9.48 16.16 -22.24
CA PRO A 361 9.18 15.22 -21.15
C PRO A 361 8.77 15.96 -19.89
N VAL A 362 7.69 15.55 -19.23
CA VAL A 362 7.33 16.04 -17.90
C VAL A 362 8.29 15.46 -16.86
N GLU A 363 8.51 16.22 -15.78
CA GLU A 363 9.41 15.84 -14.67
C GLU A 363 8.66 15.27 -13.47
N VAL A 364 7.45 14.78 -13.69
CA VAL A 364 6.71 14.01 -12.69
C VAL A 364 7.29 12.61 -12.67
N TYR A 365 7.84 12.20 -11.52
CA TYR A 365 8.53 10.93 -11.40
C TYR A 365 7.58 9.74 -11.65
N ASP A 366 6.42 9.69 -10.97
CA ASP A 366 5.48 8.57 -11.08
C ASP A 366 4.05 8.98 -10.67
N VAL A 367 3.51 8.40 -9.59
CA VAL A 367 2.12 8.59 -9.15
C VAL A 367 1.94 9.93 -8.45
N VAL A 368 0.85 10.64 -8.79
CA VAL A 368 0.52 11.95 -8.21
C VAL A 368 -0.87 12.00 -7.56
N GLY A 369 -1.60 10.88 -7.53
CA GLY A 369 -2.95 10.79 -6.96
C GLY A 369 -3.04 9.72 -5.88
N TRP A 370 -3.51 10.10 -4.66
CA TRP A 370 -3.56 9.19 -3.50
C TRP A 370 -4.74 9.40 -2.55
N SER A 371 -5.73 10.20 -2.92
CA SER A 371 -6.88 10.48 -2.06
C SER A 371 -7.61 9.19 -1.68
N LEU A 372 -7.49 8.75 -0.43
CA LEU A 372 -8.20 7.55 0.05
C LEU A 372 -9.71 7.66 -0.03
N PRO A 373 -10.34 8.83 0.27
CA PRO A 373 -11.78 8.99 0.05
C PRO A 373 -12.23 8.68 -1.37
N LEU A 374 -11.51 9.20 -2.37
CA LEU A 374 -11.82 8.96 -3.79
C LEU A 374 -11.55 7.50 -4.19
N LEU A 375 -10.44 6.93 -3.73
CA LEU A 375 -10.08 5.52 -4.01
C LEU A 375 -11.07 4.53 -3.38
N HIS A 376 -11.69 4.88 -2.25
CA HIS A 376 -12.67 4.06 -1.55
C HIS A 376 -14.13 4.40 -1.89
N ASP A 377 -14.39 5.43 -2.69
CA ASP A 377 -15.74 5.96 -2.93
C ASP A 377 -16.48 6.26 -1.61
N VAL A 378 -15.82 7.01 -0.73
CA VAL A 378 -16.32 7.42 0.59
C VAL A 378 -16.39 8.93 0.65
N ASP A 379 -17.55 9.45 1.05
CA ASP A 379 -17.73 10.88 1.30
C ASP A 379 -16.89 11.30 2.52
N VAL A 380 -16.24 12.46 2.43
CA VAL A 380 -15.55 13.08 3.56
C VAL A 380 -15.98 14.54 3.69
N LEU A 381 -16.37 14.92 4.90
CA LEU A 381 -16.65 16.31 5.26
C LEU A 381 -15.49 16.82 6.12
N SER A 382 -15.14 18.09 6.00
CA SER A 382 -14.10 18.70 6.84
C SER A 382 -14.52 20.07 7.36
N CYS A 383 -14.31 20.31 8.65
CA CYS A 383 -14.55 21.59 9.30
C CYS A 383 -13.81 21.67 10.65
N ASP A 384 -13.77 22.86 11.26
CA ASP A 384 -13.35 23.01 12.65
C ASP A 384 -14.43 22.42 13.57
N ALA A 385 -14.05 21.44 14.39
CA ALA A 385 -14.97 20.78 15.30
C ALA A 385 -14.25 20.22 16.55
N ALA A 386 -15.00 20.07 17.63
CA ALA A 386 -14.54 19.42 18.86
C ALA A 386 -14.97 17.95 18.86
N VAL A 387 -14.01 17.03 18.86
CA VAL A 387 -14.27 15.58 18.83
C VAL A 387 -13.56 14.80 19.95
N ALA A 388 -12.90 15.50 20.87
CA ALA A 388 -12.16 14.88 21.98
C ALA A 388 -13.02 13.97 22.87
N GLY A 389 -14.34 14.23 22.96
CA GLY A 389 -15.30 13.42 23.72
C GLY A 389 -15.78 12.15 23.01
N LEU A 390 -15.46 11.96 21.73
CA LEU A 390 -15.82 10.74 21.01
C LEU A 390 -14.87 9.59 21.39
N PRO A 391 -15.37 8.36 21.57
CA PRO A 391 -14.52 7.20 21.85
C PRO A 391 -13.62 6.90 20.67
N ARG A 392 -12.46 6.29 20.94
CA ARG A 392 -11.60 5.72 19.90
C ARG A 392 -12.33 4.57 19.21
N MET A 393 -12.02 4.36 17.95
CA MET A 393 -12.54 3.22 17.19
C MET A 393 -12.01 1.91 17.80
N ASP A 394 -12.93 0.98 18.06
CA ASP A 394 -12.59 -0.38 18.49
C ASP A 394 -11.96 -1.20 17.36
N ASP A 395 -11.31 -2.33 17.71
CA ASP A 395 -10.65 -3.22 16.73
C ASP A 395 -11.66 -3.99 15.88
N GLU A 396 -12.88 -4.20 16.36
CA GLU A 396 -13.90 -4.92 15.62
C GLU A 396 -14.71 -3.96 14.72
N PRO A 397 -14.72 -4.21 13.39
CA PRO A 397 -15.62 -3.49 12.51
C PRO A 397 -17.07 -3.84 12.82
N PRO A 398 -18.01 -2.87 12.72
CA PRO A 398 -19.42 -3.17 12.91
C PRO A 398 -19.89 -4.24 11.92
N SER A 399 -20.55 -5.27 12.42
CA SER A 399 -21.21 -6.27 11.61
C SER A 399 -22.46 -5.71 10.92
N GLY A 400 -22.84 -6.26 9.78
CA GLY A 400 -24.14 -5.99 9.15
C GLY A 400 -25.30 -6.49 10.03
N ALA A 401 -26.49 -5.95 9.82
CA ALA A 401 -27.67 -6.43 10.51
C ALA A 401 -28.03 -7.84 10.01
N LEU A 402 -28.22 -8.77 10.95
CA LEU A 402 -28.59 -10.14 10.66
C LEU A 402 -29.94 -10.45 11.31
N SER A 403 -30.95 -10.77 10.52
CA SER A 403 -32.23 -11.27 10.96
C SER A 403 -32.48 -12.62 10.32
N LEU A 404 -32.47 -13.67 11.12
CA LEU A 404 -32.81 -15.03 10.72
C LEU A 404 -34.11 -15.43 11.43
N ASP A 405 -34.91 -16.26 10.77
CA ASP A 405 -36.17 -16.77 11.29
C ASP A 405 -36.41 -18.17 10.73
N ASP A 406 -36.83 -19.10 11.59
CA ASP A 406 -37.10 -20.52 11.21
C ASP A 406 -38.29 -20.63 10.27
N GLY A 407 -39.20 -19.66 10.25
CA GLY A 407 -40.33 -19.56 9.34
C GLY A 407 -40.00 -18.85 8.02
N ALA A 408 -38.75 -18.46 7.78
CA ALA A 408 -38.38 -17.76 6.56
C ALA A 408 -38.58 -18.61 5.32
N VAL A 409 -39.17 -18.03 4.25
CA VAL A 409 -39.24 -18.61 2.94
C VAL A 409 -38.01 -18.30 2.10
N ALA A 410 -37.36 -17.16 2.41
CA ALA A 410 -36.10 -16.72 1.81
C ALA A 410 -35.34 -15.76 2.71
N TYR A 411 -34.08 -15.52 2.40
CA TYR A 411 -33.23 -14.50 2.98
C TYR A 411 -32.87 -13.47 1.92
N LEU A 412 -33.02 -12.19 2.25
CA LEU A 412 -32.83 -11.05 1.35
C LEU A 412 -31.54 -10.29 1.70
N VAL A 413 -30.73 -10.00 0.68
CA VAL A 413 -29.51 -9.21 0.82
C VAL A 413 -29.57 -8.02 -0.16
N PRO A 414 -29.59 -6.77 0.33
CA PRO A 414 -29.63 -5.62 -0.56
C PRO A 414 -28.33 -5.54 -1.37
N TRP A 415 -28.46 -5.21 -2.67
CA TRP A 415 -27.30 -5.06 -3.55
C TRP A 415 -26.74 -3.63 -3.52
N GLY A 416 -25.46 -3.50 -3.88
CA GLY A 416 -24.76 -2.22 -3.98
C GLY A 416 -23.70 -1.99 -2.90
N GLU A 417 -23.68 -2.82 -1.88
CA GLU A 417 -22.64 -2.78 -0.83
C GLU A 417 -21.51 -3.78 -1.12
N ARG A 418 -20.29 -3.43 -0.76
CA ARG A 418 -19.12 -4.31 -0.86
C ARG A 418 -19.33 -5.64 -0.12
N ALA A 419 -20.00 -5.57 1.04
CA ALA A 419 -20.29 -6.74 1.85
C ALA A 419 -21.21 -7.75 1.12
N SER A 420 -22.18 -7.26 0.35
CA SER A 420 -23.11 -8.07 -0.45
C SER A 420 -22.38 -8.81 -1.57
N ALA A 421 -21.43 -8.18 -2.26
CA ALA A 421 -20.60 -8.82 -3.28
C ALA A 421 -19.73 -9.94 -2.69
N ARG A 422 -19.13 -9.70 -1.52
CA ARG A 422 -18.35 -10.72 -0.80
C ARG A 422 -19.23 -11.90 -0.36
N LEU A 423 -20.43 -11.63 0.15
CA LEU A 423 -21.37 -12.65 0.52
C LEU A 423 -21.80 -13.49 -0.69
N LEU A 424 -22.13 -12.85 -1.83
CA LEU A 424 -22.47 -13.55 -3.07
C LEU A 424 -21.38 -14.54 -3.49
N ALA A 425 -20.13 -14.06 -3.59
CA ALA A 425 -19.00 -14.90 -4.00
C ALA A 425 -18.85 -16.14 -3.10
N ARG A 426 -18.92 -15.96 -1.79
CA ARG A 426 -18.81 -17.04 -0.82
C ARG A 426 -20.03 -17.97 -0.80
N ALA A 427 -21.24 -17.42 -0.96
CA ALA A 427 -22.47 -18.21 -1.01
C ALA A 427 -22.49 -19.15 -2.23
N LEU A 428 -22.10 -18.65 -3.41
CA LEU A 428 -21.97 -19.48 -4.61
C LEU A 428 -20.93 -20.60 -4.41
N ARG A 429 -19.74 -20.28 -3.88
CA ARG A 429 -18.71 -21.28 -3.57
C ARG A 429 -19.17 -22.32 -2.54
N ALA A 430 -19.98 -21.89 -1.59
CA ALA A 430 -20.56 -22.80 -0.59
C ALA A 430 -21.69 -23.66 -1.16
N GLY A 431 -22.02 -23.53 -2.46
CA GLY A 431 -23.09 -24.29 -3.12
C GLY A 431 -24.50 -23.86 -2.66
N LEU A 432 -24.66 -22.64 -2.13
CA LEU A 432 -25.99 -22.10 -1.83
C LEU A 432 -26.68 -21.68 -3.13
N THR A 433 -27.97 -21.94 -3.23
CA THR A 433 -28.80 -21.39 -4.29
C THR A 433 -28.96 -19.89 -4.05
N VAL A 434 -28.45 -19.08 -4.97
CA VAL A 434 -28.57 -17.62 -4.94
C VAL A 434 -29.33 -17.18 -6.17
N ARG A 435 -30.33 -16.32 -5.98
CA ARG A 435 -31.07 -15.66 -7.04
C ARG A 435 -30.84 -14.16 -6.95
N ALA A 436 -30.96 -13.44 -8.05
CA ALA A 436 -30.88 -11.97 -8.11
C ALA A 436 -32.15 -11.41 -8.73
N ALA A 437 -32.66 -10.38 -8.09
CA ALA A 437 -33.77 -9.59 -8.62
C ALA A 437 -33.28 -8.69 -9.77
N THR A 438 -33.91 -8.74 -10.94
CA THR A 438 -33.58 -7.88 -12.09
C THR A 438 -34.31 -6.52 -12.04
N GLU A 439 -35.27 -6.39 -11.15
CA GLU A 439 -36.03 -5.18 -10.87
C GLU A 439 -36.03 -4.89 -9.36
N PRO A 440 -36.21 -3.62 -8.94
CA PRO A 440 -36.32 -3.29 -7.53
C PRO A 440 -37.65 -3.76 -6.94
N PHE A 441 -37.66 -4.02 -5.61
CA PHE A 441 -38.87 -4.37 -4.88
C PHE A 441 -38.83 -3.84 -3.45
N GLU A 442 -39.98 -3.83 -2.75
CA GLU A 442 -40.08 -3.51 -1.34
C GLU A 442 -40.62 -4.73 -0.57
N HIS A 443 -39.95 -5.10 0.52
CA HIS A 443 -40.37 -6.18 1.42
C HIS A 443 -40.24 -5.74 2.88
N ALA A 444 -41.30 -5.90 3.67
CA ALA A 444 -41.36 -5.51 5.07
C ALA A 444 -40.89 -4.05 5.34
N GLY A 445 -41.33 -3.10 4.48
CA GLY A 445 -41.00 -1.67 4.60
C GLY A 445 -39.56 -1.31 4.24
N ARG A 446 -38.79 -2.26 3.67
CA ARG A 446 -37.44 -2.00 3.19
C ARG A 446 -37.38 -2.15 1.66
N ARG A 447 -36.75 -1.16 1.03
CA ARG A 447 -36.49 -1.18 -0.41
C ARG A 447 -35.25 -1.99 -0.74
N TYR A 448 -35.35 -2.86 -1.73
CA TYR A 448 -34.29 -3.70 -2.30
C TYR A 448 -34.02 -3.25 -3.73
N PRO A 449 -32.84 -2.74 -4.04
CA PRO A 449 -32.51 -2.30 -5.40
C PRO A 449 -32.32 -3.49 -6.34
N ARG A 450 -32.32 -3.20 -7.65
CA ARG A 450 -31.95 -4.17 -8.69
C ARG A 450 -30.61 -4.83 -8.33
N GLY A 451 -30.51 -6.14 -8.52
CA GLY A 451 -29.37 -6.97 -8.17
C GLY A 451 -29.43 -7.53 -6.74
N SER A 452 -30.42 -7.14 -5.92
CA SER A 452 -30.58 -7.70 -4.57
C SER A 452 -30.71 -9.20 -4.60
N LEU A 453 -30.03 -9.86 -3.65
CA LEU A 453 -29.95 -11.31 -3.61
C LEU A 453 -31.10 -11.89 -2.81
N ILE A 454 -31.61 -13.00 -3.33
CA ILE A 454 -32.69 -13.80 -2.74
C ILE A 454 -32.14 -15.20 -2.58
N LEU A 455 -31.96 -15.64 -1.34
CA LEU A 455 -31.50 -16.99 -1.01
C LEU A 455 -32.68 -17.77 -0.46
N PRO A 456 -33.22 -18.78 -1.19
CA PRO A 456 -34.30 -19.61 -0.67
C PRO A 456 -33.93 -20.28 0.65
N ALA A 457 -34.80 -20.26 1.64
CA ALA A 457 -34.57 -20.88 2.94
C ALA A 457 -34.70 -22.41 2.90
N THR A 458 -35.01 -22.97 1.72
CA THR A 458 -35.17 -24.42 1.52
C THR A 458 -33.83 -25.14 1.53
N GLY A 459 -33.67 -26.13 2.37
CA GLY A 459 -32.47 -26.97 2.52
C GLY A 459 -31.96 -26.97 3.97
N GLU A 460 -31.30 -28.07 4.32
CA GLU A 460 -30.78 -28.24 5.67
C GLU A 460 -29.62 -27.29 5.96
N GLY A 461 -29.68 -26.59 7.09
CA GLY A 461 -28.60 -25.72 7.56
C GLY A 461 -28.34 -24.44 6.76
N VAL A 462 -29.27 -24.02 5.89
CA VAL A 462 -29.10 -22.77 5.08
C VAL A 462 -28.96 -21.55 5.97
N ALA A 463 -29.79 -21.44 7.02
CA ALA A 463 -29.76 -20.33 7.96
C ALA A 463 -28.39 -20.22 8.66
N ASP A 464 -27.87 -21.32 9.22
CA ASP A 464 -26.59 -21.34 9.93
C ASP A 464 -25.42 -21.02 9.01
N ARG A 465 -25.41 -21.59 7.80
CA ARG A 465 -24.38 -21.30 6.78
C ARG A 465 -24.40 -19.83 6.39
N LEU A 466 -25.61 -19.27 6.20
CA LEU A 466 -25.76 -17.87 5.85
C LEU A 466 -25.38 -16.95 7.01
N ALA A 467 -25.67 -17.32 8.26
CA ALA A 467 -25.21 -16.60 9.45
C ALA A 467 -23.68 -16.51 9.50
N GLY A 468 -23.00 -17.62 9.30
CA GLY A 468 -21.53 -17.65 9.23
C GLY A 468 -20.97 -16.76 8.11
N LEU A 469 -21.57 -16.81 6.93
CA LEU A 469 -21.16 -15.97 5.79
C LEU A 469 -21.42 -14.48 6.04
N ALA A 470 -22.59 -14.13 6.60
CA ALA A 470 -22.93 -12.75 6.93
C ALA A 470 -21.98 -12.18 7.98
N GLY A 471 -21.69 -12.93 9.05
CA GLY A 471 -20.70 -12.54 10.07
C GLY A 471 -19.30 -12.31 9.48
N ALA A 472 -18.84 -13.21 8.58
CA ALA A 472 -17.52 -13.10 7.95
C ALA A 472 -17.40 -11.99 6.91
N THR A 473 -18.52 -11.49 6.36
CA THR A 473 -18.52 -10.47 5.29
C THR A 473 -18.99 -9.10 5.76
N GLY A 474 -19.73 -9.05 6.87
CA GLY A 474 -20.41 -7.85 7.35
C GLY A 474 -21.68 -7.52 6.55
N ALA A 475 -22.21 -8.45 5.75
CA ALA A 475 -23.38 -8.21 4.93
C ALA A 475 -24.67 -8.15 5.77
N THR A 476 -25.58 -7.26 5.37
CA THR A 476 -26.93 -7.23 5.93
C THR A 476 -27.79 -8.31 5.30
N VAL A 477 -28.41 -9.15 6.14
CA VAL A 477 -29.32 -10.23 5.74
C VAL A 477 -30.62 -10.09 6.51
N SER A 478 -31.75 -10.15 5.82
CA SER A 478 -33.09 -10.09 6.40
C SER A 478 -33.92 -11.32 6.02
N ALA A 479 -34.58 -11.95 6.99
CA ALA A 479 -35.54 -12.99 6.72
C ALA A 479 -36.80 -12.44 6.02
N ALA A 480 -37.29 -13.17 5.02
CA ALA A 480 -38.59 -12.96 4.40
C ALA A 480 -39.52 -14.10 4.82
N LEU A 481 -40.61 -13.78 5.52
CA LEU A 481 -41.58 -14.76 5.99
C LEU A 481 -42.65 -15.11 4.94
N GLU A 482 -42.72 -14.33 3.87
CA GLU A 482 -43.61 -14.51 2.74
C GLU A 482 -42.93 -14.10 1.44
N SER A 483 -43.41 -14.65 0.32
CA SER A 483 -42.90 -14.30 -1.01
C SER A 483 -43.58 -13.10 -1.65
N TRP A 484 -44.70 -12.65 -1.07
CA TRP A 484 -45.44 -11.47 -1.49
C TRP A 484 -44.66 -10.21 -1.10
N THR A 485 -44.55 -9.28 -2.04
CA THR A 485 -43.88 -8.01 -1.82
C THR A 485 -44.91 -6.87 -1.79
N GLY A 486 -44.61 -5.80 -1.05
CA GLY A 486 -45.54 -4.68 -0.95
C GLY A 486 -45.58 -3.82 -2.23
N GLU A 487 -44.43 -3.72 -2.92
CA GLU A 487 -44.23 -2.97 -4.15
C GLU A 487 -43.16 -3.61 -4.99
N GLY A 488 -43.30 -3.60 -6.30
CA GLY A 488 -42.36 -4.19 -7.26
C GLY A 488 -42.64 -5.66 -7.57
N ILE A 489 -41.58 -6.46 -7.70
CA ILE A 489 -41.68 -7.87 -8.11
C ILE A 489 -41.74 -8.80 -6.90
N ASP A 490 -42.57 -9.85 -6.98
CA ASP A 490 -42.59 -10.93 -5.97
C ASP A 490 -41.34 -11.83 -6.06
N LEU A 491 -40.97 -12.50 -4.96
CA LEU A 491 -39.74 -13.31 -4.88
C LEU A 491 -39.73 -14.52 -5.82
N GLY A 492 -40.86 -14.90 -6.40
CA GLY A 492 -41.02 -15.98 -7.38
C GLY A 492 -41.21 -15.49 -8.82
N SER A 493 -41.12 -14.20 -9.08
CA SER A 493 -41.30 -13.57 -10.39
C SER A 493 -40.31 -14.09 -11.45
N GLU A 494 -40.67 -14.01 -12.73
CA GLU A 494 -39.75 -14.21 -13.86
C GLU A 494 -38.59 -13.20 -13.90
N HIS A 495 -38.74 -12.06 -13.21
CA HIS A 495 -37.70 -11.06 -12.97
C HIS A 495 -36.71 -11.46 -11.85
N VAL A 496 -36.73 -12.72 -11.40
CA VAL A 496 -35.78 -13.29 -10.43
C VAL A 496 -34.97 -14.40 -11.11
N SER A 497 -33.71 -14.13 -11.37
CA SER A 497 -32.80 -15.04 -12.08
C SER A 497 -31.91 -15.83 -11.12
N THR A 498 -31.77 -17.14 -11.33
CA THR A 498 -30.82 -17.95 -10.57
C THR A 498 -29.39 -17.69 -11.06
N LEU A 499 -28.51 -17.36 -10.12
CA LEU A 499 -27.09 -17.15 -10.39
C LEU A 499 -26.34 -18.48 -10.43
N ARG A 500 -25.39 -18.59 -11.34
CA ARG A 500 -24.45 -19.72 -11.41
C ARG A 500 -23.09 -19.28 -10.90
N GLN A 501 -22.31 -20.19 -10.37
CA GLN A 501 -20.91 -19.97 -10.04
C GLN A 501 -20.10 -19.95 -11.34
N PRO A 502 -19.58 -18.79 -11.82
CA PRO A 502 -18.80 -18.76 -13.04
C PRO A 502 -17.38 -19.32 -12.83
N HIS A 503 -16.86 -20.00 -13.83
CA HIS A 503 -15.43 -20.31 -13.91
C HIS A 503 -14.70 -19.15 -14.57
N VAL A 504 -13.73 -18.60 -13.87
CA VAL A 504 -13.04 -17.37 -14.30
C VAL A 504 -11.62 -17.69 -14.73
N ALA A 505 -11.28 -17.38 -15.98
CA ALA A 505 -9.91 -17.35 -16.49
C ALA A 505 -9.34 -15.92 -16.38
N LEU A 506 -8.04 -15.84 -16.11
CA LEU A 506 -7.28 -14.59 -16.05
C LEU A 506 -6.06 -14.70 -16.96
N ALA A 507 -5.93 -13.83 -17.95
CA ALA A 507 -4.74 -13.76 -18.79
C ALA A 507 -3.49 -13.45 -17.94
N TRP A 508 -2.47 -14.33 -18.05
CA TRP A 508 -1.34 -14.37 -17.12
C TRP A 508 -0.03 -14.64 -17.85
N ASP A 509 0.44 -13.63 -18.59
CA ASP A 509 1.71 -13.68 -19.34
C ASP A 509 1.95 -12.36 -20.08
N THR A 510 3.09 -12.22 -20.76
CA THR A 510 3.33 -11.17 -21.76
C THR A 510 2.26 -11.24 -22.86
N PRO A 511 1.64 -10.13 -23.28
CA PRO A 511 1.97 -8.74 -22.98
C PRO A 511 1.17 -8.10 -21.82
N THR A 512 0.60 -8.88 -20.92
CA THR A 512 -0.18 -8.38 -19.78
C THR A 512 0.71 -7.60 -18.80
N GLU A 513 0.24 -6.44 -18.35
CA GLU A 513 0.90 -5.67 -17.31
C GLU A 513 0.86 -6.43 -15.96
N PRO A 514 2.02 -6.73 -15.35
CA PRO A 514 2.07 -7.56 -14.15
C PRO A 514 1.23 -7.02 -12.99
N THR A 515 1.30 -5.71 -12.72
CA THR A 515 0.54 -5.09 -11.62
C THR A 515 -0.96 -5.14 -11.84
N SER A 516 -1.43 -4.99 -13.08
CA SER A 516 -2.85 -5.14 -13.40
C SER A 516 -3.31 -6.58 -13.25
N ALA A 517 -2.54 -7.56 -13.73
CA ALA A 517 -2.85 -8.98 -13.56
C ALA A 517 -2.89 -9.37 -12.08
N GLY A 518 -1.89 -8.91 -11.32
CA GLY A 518 -1.82 -9.12 -9.87
C GLY A 518 -2.99 -8.51 -9.12
N ALA A 519 -3.39 -7.29 -9.46
CA ALA A 519 -4.54 -6.62 -8.85
C ALA A 519 -5.85 -7.40 -9.07
N TRP A 520 -6.11 -7.87 -10.29
CA TRP A 520 -7.28 -8.73 -10.58
C TRP A 520 -7.26 -10.01 -9.78
N ARG A 521 -6.12 -10.73 -9.78
CA ARG A 521 -5.97 -11.96 -8.99
C ARG A 521 -6.19 -11.70 -7.50
N TYR A 522 -5.60 -10.64 -6.96
CA TYR A 522 -5.74 -10.26 -5.57
C TYR A 522 -7.20 -9.94 -5.18
N VAL A 523 -7.91 -9.17 -6.02
CA VAL A 523 -9.32 -8.83 -5.75
C VAL A 523 -10.18 -10.09 -5.75
N LEU A 524 -10.04 -10.94 -6.76
CA LEU A 524 -10.83 -12.17 -6.84
C LEU A 524 -10.49 -13.11 -5.68
N GLU A 525 -9.23 -13.48 -5.49
CA GLU A 525 -8.83 -14.48 -4.49
C GLU A 525 -8.87 -13.94 -3.05
N ARG A 526 -8.38 -12.71 -2.79
CA ARG A 526 -8.19 -12.22 -1.42
C ARG A 526 -9.30 -11.31 -0.91
N LYS A 527 -9.98 -10.57 -1.78
CA LYS A 527 -11.08 -9.68 -1.37
C LYS A 527 -12.44 -10.36 -1.49
N LEU A 528 -12.65 -11.13 -2.55
CA LEU A 528 -13.91 -11.83 -2.79
C LEU A 528 -13.88 -13.32 -2.33
N ASP A 529 -12.70 -13.84 -2.04
CA ASP A 529 -12.49 -15.27 -1.74
C ASP A 529 -13.01 -16.15 -2.89
N TYR A 530 -12.72 -15.75 -4.13
CA TYR A 530 -13.21 -16.40 -5.34
C TYR A 530 -12.04 -16.94 -6.19
N PRO A 531 -12.07 -18.23 -6.59
CA PRO A 531 -10.98 -18.82 -7.36
C PRO A 531 -10.91 -18.25 -8.78
N VAL A 532 -9.70 -18.05 -9.27
CA VAL A 532 -9.42 -17.68 -10.64
C VAL A 532 -8.33 -18.56 -11.20
N ALA A 533 -8.43 -18.95 -12.48
CA ALA A 533 -7.44 -19.75 -13.18
C ALA A 533 -6.53 -18.84 -14.01
N PRO A 534 -5.25 -18.65 -13.66
CA PRO A 534 -4.29 -17.99 -14.54
C PRO A 534 -4.05 -18.82 -15.79
N VAL A 535 -4.26 -18.22 -16.97
CA VAL A 535 -4.13 -18.87 -18.28
C VAL A 535 -3.09 -18.13 -19.13
N ARG A 536 -2.19 -18.89 -19.77
CA ARG A 536 -1.20 -18.30 -20.65
C ARG A 536 -1.83 -17.67 -21.88
N ILE A 537 -1.33 -16.50 -22.29
CA ILE A 537 -1.85 -15.78 -23.47
C ILE A 537 -1.82 -16.64 -24.73
N ARG A 538 -0.75 -17.40 -24.95
CA ARG A 538 -0.61 -18.30 -26.09
C ARG A 538 -1.65 -19.43 -26.15
N ASP A 539 -2.34 -19.70 -25.05
CA ASP A 539 -3.33 -20.78 -24.94
C ASP A 539 -4.77 -20.23 -25.04
N LEU A 540 -4.94 -18.92 -25.28
CA LEU A 540 -6.24 -18.26 -25.39
C LEU A 540 -7.01 -18.57 -26.69
N ASP A 541 -6.36 -19.12 -27.71
CA ASP A 541 -6.98 -19.62 -28.94
C ASP A 541 -7.39 -21.10 -28.84
N SER A 542 -7.12 -21.72 -27.71
CA SER A 542 -7.42 -23.14 -27.47
C SER A 542 -8.92 -23.37 -27.23
N ALA A 543 -9.43 -24.50 -27.76
CA ALA A 543 -10.79 -24.99 -27.46
C ALA A 543 -11.04 -25.25 -25.96
N TRP A 544 -9.99 -25.32 -25.15
CA TRP A 544 -10.11 -25.45 -23.69
C TRP A 544 -10.66 -24.20 -22.99
N LEU A 545 -10.75 -23.05 -23.68
CA LEU A 545 -11.42 -21.86 -23.15
C LEU A 545 -12.91 -22.05 -22.92
N ASP A 546 -13.57 -22.97 -23.64
CA ASP A 546 -15.01 -23.27 -23.49
C ASP A 546 -15.39 -23.76 -22.07
N GLN A 547 -14.42 -24.17 -21.25
CA GLN A 547 -14.65 -24.50 -19.85
C GLN A 547 -14.79 -23.30 -18.92
N PHE A 548 -14.49 -22.09 -19.39
CA PHE A 548 -14.60 -20.85 -18.62
C PHE A 548 -15.81 -20.03 -19.06
N ASP A 549 -16.50 -19.45 -18.10
CA ASP A 549 -17.64 -18.56 -18.33
C ASP A 549 -17.20 -17.08 -18.51
N VAL A 550 -16.03 -16.74 -17.94
CA VAL A 550 -15.50 -15.37 -17.95
C VAL A 550 -14.00 -15.40 -18.22
N LEU A 551 -13.56 -14.61 -19.18
CA LEU A 551 -12.14 -14.29 -19.42
C LEU A 551 -11.85 -12.84 -19.00
N VAL A 552 -10.94 -12.68 -18.04
CA VAL A 552 -10.43 -11.38 -17.63
C VAL A 552 -9.15 -11.08 -18.40
N LEU A 553 -9.15 -9.97 -19.13
CA LEU A 553 -7.97 -9.42 -19.81
C LEU A 553 -7.49 -8.18 -19.02
N PRO A 554 -6.44 -8.29 -18.20
CA PRO A 554 -5.86 -7.14 -17.51
C PRO A 554 -5.27 -6.11 -18.47
N ALA A 555 -4.82 -4.96 -17.98
CA ALA A 555 -4.21 -3.94 -18.83
C ALA A 555 -3.03 -4.49 -19.64
N SER A 556 -2.93 -4.07 -20.89
CA SER A 556 -1.84 -4.41 -21.80
C SER A 556 -1.80 -3.43 -22.97
N SER A 557 -0.61 -3.14 -23.48
CA SER A 557 -0.42 -2.38 -24.71
C SER A 557 -0.33 -3.26 -25.98
N GLY A 558 -0.38 -4.59 -25.85
CA GLY A 558 0.02 -5.50 -26.90
C GLY A 558 -0.95 -6.62 -27.30
N TYR A 559 -2.18 -6.67 -26.78
CA TYR A 559 -3.11 -7.77 -27.09
C TYR A 559 -3.44 -7.91 -28.58
N ALA A 560 -3.57 -6.80 -29.30
CA ALA A 560 -3.86 -6.84 -30.73
C ALA A 560 -2.82 -7.60 -31.55
N GLY A 561 -1.58 -7.68 -31.07
CA GLY A 561 -0.50 -8.42 -31.75
C GLY A 561 -0.42 -9.91 -31.43
N VAL A 562 -1.18 -10.40 -30.46
CA VAL A 562 -1.13 -11.80 -29.99
C VAL A 562 -2.49 -12.50 -30.01
N LEU A 563 -3.59 -11.76 -30.15
CA LEU A 563 -4.95 -12.29 -30.24
C LEU A 563 -5.57 -12.18 -31.65
N SER A 564 -4.77 -11.71 -32.66
CA SER A 564 -5.22 -11.53 -34.06
C SER A 564 -5.03 -12.78 -34.92
#